data_3b98f3a9084e7abab6c6fda7e7fdd750
#
_entry.id   3b98f3a9084e7abab6c6fda7e7fdd750
#
_cell.length_a   1.000
_cell.length_b   1.000
_cell.length_c   1.000
_cell.angle_alpha   90.00
_cell.angle_beta   90.00
_cell.angle_gamma   90.00
#
_symmetry.space_group_name_H-M   'P 1'
#
loop_
_entity.id
_entity.type
_entity.pdbx_description
1 polymer ?
#
loop_
_entity_poly.entity_id
_entity_poly.type
_entity_poly.pdbx_seq_one_letter_code
_entity_poly.pdbx_strand_id
1 'polypeptide(L)'
;MATDWIATIKKALHEMSINSSDFDLNRTARLPNNRKLSKAGVLVGICFPQQGEPSVLLTKRASHLTNHPGQVAFPGGKFELQDSTLTNTALREAEEEIGLDRSIPQKLGVLPNHETITRFLVTPVMFKLPGKLYFKIDKNEVDEVFYVPLRHILALENYRIQSRKWKEEVRYYYVVPYGPYYIWGATARILYGFAEGYKLSLIHISEPTRLTR
;
A
#
# COMPACT_ATOMS: atom_id res chain seq x y z
N MET A 1 13.47 -21.27 -12.82
CA MET A 1 13.35 -21.38 -11.35
C MET A 1 12.10 -20.61 -10.94
N ALA A 2 11.21 -21.23 -10.15
CA ALA A 2 10.06 -20.51 -9.60
C ALA A 2 10.54 -19.42 -8.63
N THR A 3 10.06 -18.21 -8.79
CA THR A 3 10.41 -17.09 -7.91
C THR A 3 9.86 -17.37 -6.52
N ASP A 4 10.71 -17.42 -5.51
CA ASP A 4 10.28 -17.44 -4.11
C ASP A 4 9.87 -16.03 -3.70
N TRP A 5 8.63 -15.70 -4.02
CA TRP A 5 8.04 -14.39 -3.75
C TRP A 5 8.12 -13.99 -2.28
N ILE A 6 7.89 -14.95 -1.36
CA ILE A 6 7.81 -14.65 0.07
C ILE A 6 9.20 -14.29 0.60
N ALA A 7 10.22 -15.05 0.26
CA ALA A 7 11.59 -14.76 0.68
C ALA A 7 12.07 -13.40 0.14
N THR A 8 11.80 -13.13 -1.14
CA THR A 8 12.20 -11.86 -1.76
C THR A 8 11.44 -10.67 -1.17
N ILE A 9 10.13 -10.81 -0.92
CA ILE A 9 9.32 -9.77 -0.25
C ILE A 9 9.87 -9.49 1.16
N LYS A 10 10.13 -10.51 1.96
CA LYS A 10 10.67 -10.34 3.33
C LYS A 10 12.02 -9.64 3.31
N LYS A 11 12.89 -10.00 2.37
CA LYS A 11 14.20 -9.33 2.18
C LYS A 11 14.00 -7.86 1.83
N ALA A 12 13.14 -7.55 0.86
CA ALA A 12 12.81 -6.17 0.48
C ALA A 12 12.30 -5.35 1.67
N LEU A 13 11.37 -5.91 2.47
CA LEU A 13 10.83 -5.24 3.66
C LEU A 13 11.90 -4.95 4.71
N HIS A 14 12.91 -5.83 4.84
CA HIS A 14 14.01 -5.64 5.79
C HIS A 14 14.96 -4.51 5.35
N GLU A 15 15.16 -4.35 4.06
CA GLU A 15 16.07 -3.35 3.49
C GLU A 15 15.43 -1.94 3.37
N MET A 16 14.10 -1.86 3.39
CA MET A 16 13.36 -0.61 3.27
C MET A 16 13.30 0.14 4.61
N SER A 17 13.84 1.34 4.68
CA SER A 17 13.83 2.17 5.90
C SER A 17 13.34 3.60 5.69
N ILE A 18 13.16 4.06 4.46
CA ILE A 18 12.88 5.47 4.15
C ILE A 18 11.37 5.70 4.08
N ASN A 19 10.85 6.52 5.00
CA ASN A 19 9.47 6.97 4.97
C ASN A 19 9.18 7.80 3.72
N SER A 20 7.95 7.76 3.26
CA SER A 20 7.47 8.53 2.12
C SER A 20 6.39 9.54 2.52
N SER A 21 6.10 10.48 1.63
CA SER A 21 5.10 11.51 1.87
C SER A 21 4.44 11.97 0.57
N ASP A 22 3.21 12.44 0.64
CA ASP A 22 2.54 13.16 -0.45
C ASP A 22 3.30 14.45 -0.84
N PHE A 23 4.25 14.88 0.01
CA PHE A 23 5.09 16.06 -0.23
C PHE A 23 6.41 15.75 -0.94
N ASP A 24 6.76 14.48 -1.17
CA ASP A 24 8.02 14.09 -1.83
C ASP A 24 8.20 14.73 -3.20
N LEU A 25 7.09 14.85 -3.96
CA LEU A 25 7.04 15.50 -5.27
C LEU A 25 6.66 16.99 -5.20
N ASN A 26 6.34 17.52 -4.00
CA ASN A 26 5.76 18.85 -3.79
C ASN A 26 6.56 19.64 -2.76
N ARG A 27 7.88 19.74 -2.95
CA ARG A 27 8.83 20.34 -1.98
C ARG A 27 8.59 21.81 -1.65
N THR A 28 7.85 22.54 -2.49
CA THR A 28 7.48 23.94 -2.27
C THR A 28 6.29 24.12 -1.35
N ALA A 29 5.56 23.07 -1.05
CA ALA A 29 4.43 23.12 -0.12
C ALA A 29 4.95 23.48 1.29
N ARG A 30 4.60 24.70 1.76
CA ARG A 30 4.94 25.16 3.12
C ARG A 30 4.12 24.36 4.14
N LEU A 31 4.78 23.48 4.84
CA LEU A 31 4.17 22.68 5.91
C LEU A 31 4.37 23.40 7.25
N PRO A 32 3.30 23.59 8.05
CA PRO A 32 3.47 24.08 9.42
C PRO A 32 4.33 23.11 10.25
N ASN A 33 5.31 23.61 10.98
CA ASN A 33 6.29 22.83 11.73
C ASN A 33 5.70 21.94 12.85
N ASN A 34 4.48 22.22 13.34
CA ASN A 34 3.84 21.53 14.47
C ASN A 34 2.53 20.86 14.06
N ARG A 35 2.55 20.04 13.01
CA ARG A 35 1.35 19.29 12.60
C ARG A 35 1.16 18.05 13.45
N LYS A 36 0.04 17.99 14.16
CA LYS A 36 -0.39 16.75 14.79
C LYS A 36 -0.90 15.80 13.71
N LEU A 37 -0.21 14.67 13.50
CA LEU A 37 -0.61 13.63 12.57
C LEU A 37 -1.45 12.59 13.31
N SER A 38 -2.57 12.19 12.70
CA SER A 38 -3.35 11.03 13.14
C SER A 38 -2.69 9.75 12.63
N LYS A 39 -2.56 8.76 13.49
CA LYS A 39 -2.02 7.45 13.08
C LYS A 39 -3.10 6.65 12.35
N ALA A 40 -2.69 5.91 11.32
CA ALA A 40 -3.56 5.00 10.57
C ALA A 40 -2.80 3.70 10.24
N GLY A 41 -3.52 2.58 10.19
CA GLY A 41 -2.99 1.29 9.78
C GLY A 41 -3.73 0.79 8.54
N VAL A 42 -2.99 0.34 7.51
CA VAL A 42 -3.58 -0.21 6.29
C VAL A 42 -3.04 -1.60 5.98
N LEU A 43 -3.91 -2.46 5.44
CA LEU A 43 -3.59 -3.83 5.10
C LEU A 43 -3.09 -3.92 3.65
N VAL A 44 -1.80 -4.18 3.46
CA VAL A 44 -1.22 -4.50 2.15
C VAL A 44 -1.29 -6.01 1.96
N GLY A 45 -2.42 -6.49 1.46
CA GLY A 45 -2.67 -7.93 1.28
C GLY A 45 -2.09 -8.44 -0.03
N ILE A 46 -1.17 -9.42 0.05
CA ILE A 46 -0.66 -10.16 -1.11
C ILE A 46 -1.32 -11.53 -1.12
N CYS A 47 -2.17 -11.76 -2.09
CA CYS A 47 -2.89 -13.01 -2.30
C CYS A 47 -2.04 -13.99 -3.11
N PHE A 48 -1.85 -15.21 -2.58
CA PHE A 48 -1.08 -16.27 -3.21
C PHE A 48 -2.03 -17.39 -3.63
N PRO A 49 -2.43 -17.47 -4.91
CA PRO A 49 -3.23 -18.57 -5.41
C PRO A 49 -2.41 -19.87 -5.44
N GLN A 50 -3.09 -21.03 -5.41
CA GLN A 50 -2.42 -22.33 -5.56
C GLN A 50 -1.72 -22.48 -6.91
N GLN A 51 -2.31 -21.89 -7.95
CA GLN A 51 -1.75 -21.79 -9.29
C GLN A 51 -1.90 -20.36 -9.78
N GLY A 52 -0.87 -19.86 -10.48
CA GLY A 52 -0.89 -18.51 -11.02
C GLY A 52 0.00 -17.54 -10.26
N GLU A 53 -0.20 -16.27 -10.52
CA GLU A 53 0.61 -15.17 -10.04
C GLU A 53 0.03 -14.54 -8.77
N PRO A 54 0.87 -14.17 -7.78
CA PRO A 54 0.42 -13.38 -6.64
C PRO A 54 -0.18 -12.03 -7.08
N SER A 55 -1.13 -11.53 -6.31
CA SER A 55 -1.78 -10.26 -6.58
C SER A 55 -1.99 -9.43 -5.32
N VAL A 56 -1.99 -8.12 -5.48
CA VAL A 56 -2.28 -7.15 -4.42
C VAL A 56 -3.79 -6.95 -4.33
N LEU A 57 -4.34 -7.08 -3.12
CA LEU A 57 -5.73 -6.77 -2.81
C LEU A 57 -5.89 -5.28 -2.59
N LEU A 58 -6.84 -4.67 -3.29
CA LEU A 58 -7.23 -3.28 -3.17
C LEU A 58 -8.75 -3.15 -3.09
N THR A 59 -9.21 -2.04 -2.52
CA THR A 59 -10.62 -1.65 -2.48
C THR A 59 -10.88 -0.40 -3.30
N LYS A 60 -12.09 -0.26 -3.79
CA LYS A 60 -12.62 0.98 -4.33
C LYS A 60 -13.63 1.53 -3.34
N ARG A 61 -13.37 2.71 -2.82
CA ARG A 61 -14.27 3.38 -1.86
C ARG A 61 -15.62 3.65 -2.48
N ALA A 62 -16.65 3.58 -1.66
CA ALA A 62 -18.02 3.83 -2.12
C ALA A 62 -18.17 5.21 -2.73
N SER A 63 -18.87 5.28 -3.86
CA SER A 63 -19.00 6.48 -4.68
C SER A 63 -19.87 7.57 -4.05
N HIS A 64 -20.70 7.22 -3.06
CA HIS A 64 -21.56 8.14 -2.32
C HIS A 64 -20.87 8.79 -1.10
N LEU A 65 -19.64 8.40 -0.77
CA LEU A 65 -18.91 8.97 0.37
C LEU A 65 -18.57 10.45 0.12
N THR A 66 -18.63 11.26 1.19
CA THR A 66 -18.23 12.67 1.15
C THR A 66 -16.74 12.86 0.92
N ASN A 67 -15.92 11.94 1.49
CA ASN A 67 -14.47 12.01 1.41
C ASN A 67 -13.93 10.90 0.52
N HIS A 68 -13.18 11.32 -0.53
CA HIS A 68 -12.50 10.41 -1.45
C HIS A 68 -13.42 9.39 -2.16
N PRO A 69 -14.59 9.80 -2.71
CA PRO A 69 -15.50 8.89 -3.38
C PRO A 69 -14.81 8.19 -4.56
N GLY A 70 -15.00 6.86 -4.67
CA GLY A 70 -14.44 6.05 -5.75
C GLY A 70 -12.92 5.91 -5.77
N GLN A 71 -12.21 6.42 -4.76
CA GLN A 71 -10.75 6.30 -4.68
C GLN A 71 -10.34 4.85 -4.40
N VAL A 72 -9.29 4.42 -5.10
CA VAL A 72 -8.66 3.12 -4.84
C VAL A 72 -7.72 3.24 -3.63
N ALA A 73 -7.87 2.32 -2.67
CA ALA A 73 -7.09 2.29 -1.44
C ALA A 73 -6.81 0.86 -0.99
N PHE A 74 -5.89 0.71 -0.05
CA PHE A 74 -5.81 -0.48 0.79
C PHE A 74 -6.95 -0.46 1.80
N PRO A 75 -7.48 -1.62 2.23
CA PRO A 75 -8.34 -1.67 3.42
C PRO A 75 -7.60 -1.08 4.62
N GLY A 76 -8.27 -0.20 5.37
CA GLY A 76 -7.61 0.40 6.52
C GLY A 76 -8.16 1.75 6.92
N GLY A 77 -7.77 2.19 8.12
CA GLY A 77 -8.27 3.43 8.67
C GLY A 77 -7.51 3.94 9.88
N LYS A 78 -8.17 4.77 10.65
CA LYS A 78 -7.60 5.49 11.77
C LYS A 78 -7.36 4.56 12.96
N PHE A 79 -6.20 4.73 13.61
CA PHE A 79 -5.89 4.06 14.86
C PHE A 79 -6.86 4.46 15.96
N GLU A 80 -7.42 3.48 16.65
CA GLU A 80 -8.23 3.63 17.85
C GLU A 80 -7.51 3.01 19.05
N LEU A 81 -7.81 3.51 20.26
CA LEU A 81 -7.12 3.05 21.48
C LEU A 81 -7.29 1.54 21.74
N GLN A 82 -8.43 0.99 21.33
CA GLN A 82 -8.71 -0.45 21.45
C GLN A 82 -7.84 -1.32 20.54
N ASP A 83 -7.25 -0.77 19.49
CA ASP A 83 -6.44 -1.53 18.55
C ASP A 83 -5.11 -2.01 19.14
N SER A 84 -4.58 -1.33 20.16
CA SER A 84 -3.26 -1.58 20.77
C SER A 84 -2.07 -1.42 19.81
N THR A 85 -2.20 -1.79 18.54
CA THR A 85 -1.16 -1.68 17.51
C THR A 85 -1.74 -1.29 16.15
N LEU A 86 -0.93 -0.68 15.28
CA LEU A 86 -1.32 -0.36 13.90
C LEU A 86 -1.54 -1.61 13.02
N THR A 87 -0.95 -2.75 13.43
CA THR A 87 -1.26 -4.06 12.82
C THR A 87 -2.72 -4.45 13.10
N ASN A 88 -3.16 -4.27 14.33
CA ASN A 88 -4.54 -4.57 14.72
C ASN A 88 -5.53 -3.59 14.09
N THR A 89 -5.16 -2.30 13.95
CA THR A 89 -5.96 -1.34 13.17
C THR A 89 -6.20 -1.83 11.76
N ALA A 90 -5.14 -2.22 11.04
CA ALA A 90 -5.25 -2.70 9.67
C ALA A 90 -6.14 -3.95 9.56
N LEU A 91 -6.08 -4.86 10.54
CA LEU A 91 -6.91 -6.07 10.57
C LEU A 91 -8.37 -5.76 10.93
N ARG A 92 -8.62 -4.87 11.89
CA ARG A 92 -9.97 -4.44 12.27
C ARG A 92 -10.69 -3.79 11.11
N GLU A 93 -10.05 -2.81 10.50
CA GLU A 93 -10.61 -2.07 9.37
C GLU A 93 -10.89 -3.01 8.17
N ALA A 94 -9.97 -3.94 7.87
CA ALA A 94 -10.20 -4.92 6.80
C ALA A 94 -11.37 -5.86 7.11
N GLU A 95 -11.60 -6.21 8.38
CA GLU A 95 -12.78 -6.98 8.78
C GLU A 95 -14.06 -6.15 8.64
N GLU A 96 -14.05 -4.88 9.06
CA GLU A 96 -15.18 -3.96 8.98
C GLU A 96 -15.54 -3.64 7.53
N GLU A 97 -14.56 -3.23 6.71
CA GLU A 97 -14.76 -2.81 5.31
C GLU A 97 -15.13 -3.96 4.36
N ILE A 98 -14.45 -5.10 4.48
CA ILE A 98 -14.55 -6.20 3.51
C ILE A 98 -14.88 -7.57 4.11
N GLY A 99 -15.09 -7.68 5.42
CA GLY A 99 -15.40 -8.94 6.10
C GLY A 99 -14.24 -9.93 6.11
N LEU A 100 -12.99 -9.47 6.06
CA LEU A 100 -11.81 -10.32 6.13
C LEU A 100 -11.59 -10.78 7.57
N ASP A 101 -11.77 -12.08 7.86
CA ASP A 101 -11.49 -12.65 9.17
C ASP A 101 -10.03 -12.39 9.58
N ARG A 102 -9.83 -11.76 10.75
CA ARG A 102 -8.52 -11.33 11.29
C ARG A 102 -7.54 -12.49 11.49
N SER A 103 -8.02 -13.73 11.58
CA SER A 103 -7.18 -14.93 11.74
C SER A 103 -6.52 -15.39 10.44
N ILE A 104 -7.01 -14.96 9.29
CA ILE A 104 -6.54 -15.40 7.97
C ILE A 104 -5.20 -14.75 7.57
N PRO A 105 -5.00 -13.41 7.74
CA PRO A 105 -3.80 -12.74 7.28
C PRO A 105 -2.55 -13.16 8.06
N GLN A 106 -1.52 -13.63 7.34
CA GLN A 106 -0.20 -13.93 7.92
C GLN A 106 0.74 -12.75 7.71
N LYS A 107 1.13 -12.07 8.79
CA LYS A 107 2.00 -10.89 8.70
C LYS A 107 3.36 -11.25 8.09
N LEU A 108 3.75 -10.50 7.04
CA LEU A 108 5.08 -10.59 6.41
C LEU A 108 6.04 -9.54 6.97
N GLY A 109 5.55 -8.34 7.25
CA GLY A 109 6.32 -7.21 7.76
C GLY A 109 5.56 -5.90 7.72
N VAL A 110 6.30 -4.80 7.85
CA VAL A 110 5.76 -3.43 7.82
C VAL A 110 6.57 -2.64 6.79
N LEU A 111 5.89 -1.93 5.91
CA LEU A 111 6.51 -0.98 5.00
C LEU A 111 6.82 0.34 5.75
N PRO A 112 7.74 1.16 5.25
CA PRO A 112 7.97 2.48 5.78
C PRO A 112 6.68 3.31 5.81
N ASN A 113 6.57 4.18 6.81
CA ASN A 113 5.39 5.02 6.97
C ASN A 113 5.23 5.99 5.81
N HIS A 114 3.97 6.36 5.55
CA HIS A 114 3.62 7.36 4.56
C HIS A 114 2.84 8.51 5.20
N GLU A 115 3.33 9.74 5.03
CA GLU A 115 2.64 10.94 5.49
C GLU A 115 1.71 11.46 4.38
N THR A 116 0.41 11.55 4.69
CA THR A 116 -0.59 12.07 3.75
C THR A 116 -0.82 13.57 3.92
N ILE A 117 -1.28 14.23 2.85
CA ILE A 117 -1.71 15.62 2.90
C ILE A 117 -2.91 15.83 3.82
N THR A 118 -3.70 14.81 4.07
CA THR A 118 -4.86 14.82 4.98
C THR A 118 -4.48 14.63 6.44
N ARG A 119 -3.19 14.76 6.77
CA ARG A 119 -2.60 14.69 8.13
C ARG A 119 -2.69 13.31 8.78
N PHE A 120 -2.54 12.26 7.99
CA PHE A 120 -2.34 10.92 8.53
C PHE A 120 -0.88 10.48 8.38
N LEU A 121 -0.39 9.79 9.40
CA LEU A 121 0.81 8.96 9.30
C LEU A 121 0.33 7.53 9.13
N VAL A 122 0.35 7.05 7.90
CA VAL A 122 -0.11 5.73 7.50
C VAL A 122 1.01 4.71 7.68
N THR A 123 0.74 3.64 8.40
CA THR A 123 1.62 2.48 8.53
C THR A 123 1.07 1.34 7.68
N PRO A 124 1.68 1.03 6.53
CA PRO A 124 1.26 -0.08 5.70
C PRO A 124 1.81 -1.39 6.27
N VAL A 125 0.94 -2.30 6.64
CA VAL A 125 1.30 -3.63 7.15
C VAL A 125 1.07 -4.67 6.07
N MET A 126 2.12 -5.39 5.69
CA MET A 126 2.06 -6.37 4.63
C MET A 126 1.69 -7.74 5.18
N PHE A 127 0.71 -8.36 4.52
CA PHE A 127 0.22 -9.69 4.87
C PHE A 127 0.21 -10.63 3.66
N LYS A 128 0.53 -11.90 3.92
CA LYS A 128 0.22 -12.99 3.02
C LYS A 128 -1.24 -13.40 3.23
N LEU A 129 -1.98 -13.54 2.14
CA LEU A 129 -3.36 -14.01 2.09
C LEU A 129 -3.45 -15.26 1.21
N PRO A 130 -4.43 -16.16 1.44
CA PRO A 130 -4.74 -17.23 0.49
C PRO A 130 -5.27 -16.65 -0.82
N GLY A 131 -5.11 -17.39 -1.92
CA GLY A 131 -5.51 -16.91 -3.25
C GLY A 131 -7.01 -16.84 -3.47
N LYS A 132 -7.80 -17.56 -2.67
CA LYS A 132 -9.27 -17.52 -2.73
C LYS A 132 -9.82 -17.05 -1.40
N LEU A 133 -10.51 -15.92 -1.46
CA LEU A 133 -11.16 -15.29 -0.31
C LEU A 133 -12.61 -14.97 -0.68
N TYR A 134 -13.46 -15.02 0.31
CA TYR A 134 -14.85 -14.56 0.20
C TYR A 134 -14.99 -13.30 1.06
N PHE A 135 -15.53 -12.25 0.47
CA PHE A 135 -15.71 -10.98 1.14
C PHE A 135 -17.17 -10.69 1.44
N LYS A 136 -17.41 -10.15 2.62
CA LYS A 136 -18.69 -9.54 2.98
C LYS A 136 -18.46 -8.03 3.03
N ILE A 137 -18.58 -7.38 1.89
CA ILE A 137 -18.27 -5.97 1.74
C ILE A 137 -19.34 -5.12 2.44
N ASP A 138 -18.91 -4.17 3.28
CA ASP A 138 -19.77 -3.09 3.73
C ASP A 138 -19.95 -2.06 2.60
N LYS A 139 -21.13 -2.05 2.01
CA LYS A 139 -21.48 -1.16 0.89
C LYS A 139 -21.56 0.31 1.29
N ASN A 140 -21.58 0.62 2.58
CA ASN A 140 -21.50 2.01 3.05
C ASN A 140 -20.09 2.58 2.89
N GLU A 141 -19.03 1.74 2.83
CA GLU A 141 -17.65 2.19 2.77
C GLU A 141 -16.92 1.77 1.50
N VAL A 142 -17.25 0.60 0.95
CA VAL A 142 -16.54 -0.02 -0.18
C VAL A 142 -17.51 -0.45 -1.27
N ASP A 143 -17.29 0.01 -2.49
CA ASP A 143 -18.05 -0.43 -3.67
C ASP A 143 -17.57 -1.81 -4.15
N GLU A 144 -16.25 -2.02 -4.13
CA GLU A 144 -15.62 -3.16 -4.78
C GLU A 144 -14.30 -3.57 -4.12
N VAL A 145 -14.02 -4.88 -4.11
CA VAL A 145 -12.70 -5.47 -3.83
C VAL A 145 -12.17 -6.05 -5.13
N PHE A 146 -10.93 -5.75 -5.48
CA PHE A 146 -10.30 -6.25 -6.70
C PHE A 146 -8.83 -6.58 -6.49
N TYR A 147 -8.24 -7.21 -7.48
CA TYR A 147 -6.87 -7.69 -7.42
C TYR A 147 -6.04 -7.12 -8.57
N VAL A 148 -4.81 -6.71 -8.24
CA VAL A 148 -3.82 -6.25 -9.22
C VAL A 148 -2.66 -7.24 -9.21
N PRO A 149 -2.25 -7.83 -10.35
CA PRO A 149 -1.12 -8.73 -10.40
C PRO A 149 0.12 -8.11 -9.75
N LEU A 150 0.79 -8.87 -8.88
CA LEU A 150 1.96 -8.37 -8.16
C LEU A 150 3.05 -7.90 -9.13
N ARG A 151 3.21 -8.60 -10.25
CA ARG A 151 4.16 -8.25 -11.30
C ARG A 151 3.88 -6.88 -11.93
N HIS A 152 2.58 -6.51 -12.08
CA HIS A 152 2.19 -5.18 -12.56
C HIS A 152 2.61 -4.08 -11.57
N ILE A 153 2.45 -4.34 -10.28
CA ILE A 153 2.85 -3.42 -9.20
C ILE A 153 4.39 -3.28 -9.11
N LEU A 154 5.13 -4.37 -9.31
CA LEU A 154 6.60 -4.35 -9.22
C LEU A 154 7.29 -3.77 -10.45
N ALA A 155 6.58 -3.60 -11.56
CA ALA A 155 7.08 -3.00 -12.80
C ALA A 155 7.09 -1.47 -12.68
N LEU A 156 8.26 -0.88 -12.40
CA LEU A 156 8.42 0.57 -12.20
C LEU A 156 7.99 1.39 -13.42
N GLU A 157 8.07 0.83 -14.61
CA GLU A 157 7.63 1.42 -15.88
C GLU A 157 6.11 1.64 -15.97
N ASN A 158 5.32 1.00 -15.12
CA ASN A 158 3.88 1.22 -15.04
C ASN A 158 3.51 2.48 -14.24
N TYR A 159 4.48 3.01 -13.48
CA TYR A 159 4.25 4.22 -12.70
C TYR A 159 4.51 5.48 -13.51
N ARG A 160 3.69 6.48 -13.25
CA ARG A 160 3.82 7.81 -13.85
C ARG A 160 3.60 8.88 -12.80
N ILE A 161 4.22 10.04 -13.00
CA ILE A 161 3.93 11.24 -12.23
C ILE A 161 2.92 12.05 -13.04
N GLN A 162 1.80 12.37 -12.41
CA GLN A 162 0.80 13.27 -12.96
C GLN A 162 0.63 14.47 -12.05
N SER A 163 -0.03 15.50 -12.55
CA SER A 163 -0.29 16.71 -11.78
C SER A 163 -1.74 17.14 -11.91
N ARG A 164 -2.23 17.80 -10.86
CA ARG A 164 -3.54 18.42 -10.85
C ARG A 164 -3.48 19.78 -10.15
N LYS A 165 -4.16 20.76 -10.71
CA LYS A 165 -4.37 22.04 -10.03
C LYS A 165 -5.33 21.84 -8.86
N TRP A 166 -4.86 22.17 -7.65
CA TRP A 166 -5.62 22.14 -6.43
C TRP A 166 -5.59 23.54 -5.81
N LYS A 167 -6.73 24.25 -5.85
CA LYS A 167 -6.78 25.68 -5.54
C LYS A 167 -5.79 26.43 -6.46
N GLU A 168 -4.86 27.19 -5.86
CA GLU A 168 -3.83 27.96 -6.57
C GLU A 168 -2.55 27.17 -6.87
N GLU A 169 -2.39 25.95 -6.33
CA GLU A 169 -1.16 25.15 -6.42
C GLU A 169 -1.31 23.98 -7.39
N VAL A 170 -0.26 23.69 -8.16
CA VAL A 170 -0.13 22.44 -8.93
C VAL A 170 0.49 21.40 -8.03
N ARG A 171 -0.17 20.25 -7.91
CA ARG A 171 0.29 19.13 -7.10
C ARG A 171 0.58 17.93 -7.96
N TYR A 172 1.76 17.36 -7.76
CA TYR A 172 2.24 16.16 -8.41
C TYR A 172 2.00 14.93 -7.54
N TYR A 173 1.66 13.81 -8.16
CA TYR A 173 1.38 12.55 -7.48
C TYR A 173 1.70 11.35 -8.36
N TYR A 174 1.99 10.21 -7.74
CA TYR A 174 2.20 8.95 -8.42
C TYR A 174 0.87 8.33 -8.86
N VAL A 175 0.91 7.66 -10.02
CA VAL A 175 -0.19 6.90 -10.59
C VAL A 175 0.34 5.57 -11.09
N VAL A 176 -0.41 4.49 -10.84
CA VAL A 176 -0.19 3.16 -11.43
C VAL A 176 -1.55 2.60 -11.87
N PRO A 177 -2.05 2.96 -13.06
CA PRO A 177 -3.36 2.52 -13.51
C PRO A 177 -3.35 1.02 -13.83
N TYR A 178 -4.49 0.35 -13.58
CA TYR A 178 -4.69 -1.06 -13.92
C TYR A 178 -6.12 -1.29 -14.40
N GLY A 179 -6.28 -1.63 -15.68
CA GLY A 179 -7.62 -1.77 -16.29
C GLY A 179 -8.47 -0.51 -16.09
N PRO A 180 -9.67 -0.62 -15.52
CA PRO A 180 -10.53 0.53 -15.25
C PRO A 180 -10.14 1.29 -13.98
N TYR A 181 -9.17 0.79 -13.20
CA TYR A 181 -8.81 1.33 -11.90
C TYR A 181 -7.72 2.37 -12.01
N TYR A 182 -8.01 3.57 -11.53
CA TYR A 182 -7.06 4.66 -11.42
C TYR A 182 -6.47 4.68 -10.02
N ILE A 183 -5.32 3.98 -9.85
CA ILE A 183 -4.61 3.89 -8.58
C ILE A 183 -3.65 5.09 -8.51
N TRP A 184 -3.83 5.97 -7.52
CA TRP A 184 -3.06 7.21 -7.41
C TRP A 184 -2.82 7.67 -5.96
N GLY A 185 -2.04 8.74 -5.78
CA GLY A 185 -1.78 9.38 -4.49
C GLY A 185 -1.04 8.46 -3.52
N ALA A 186 -1.46 8.45 -2.25
CA ALA A 186 -0.83 7.68 -1.18
C ALA A 186 -0.73 6.18 -1.51
N THR A 187 -1.79 5.58 -2.07
CA THR A 187 -1.78 4.16 -2.46
C THR A 187 -0.71 3.86 -3.50
N ALA A 188 -0.66 4.66 -4.58
CA ALA A 188 0.35 4.49 -5.63
C ALA A 188 1.76 4.80 -5.11
N ARG A 189 1.94 5.78 -4.21
CA ARG A 189 3.25 6.13 -3.64
C ARG A 189 3.79 5.02 -2.74
N ILE A 190 2.94 4.41 -1.91
CA ILE A 190 3.32 3.26 -1.07
C ILE A 190 3.72 2.07 -1.95
N LEU A 191 2.90 1.75 -2.97
CA LEU A 191 3.20 0.67 -3.92
C LEU A 191 4.49 0.93 -4.70
N TYR A 192 4.74 2.17 -5.14
CA TYR A 192 5.98 2.57 -5.80
C TYR A 192 7.20 2.33 -4.91
N GLY A 193 7.14 2.77 -3.64
CA GLY A 193 8.22 2.52 -2.68
C GLY A 193 8.50 1.03 -2.47
N PHE A 194 7.44 0.22 -2.40
CA PHE A 194 7.60 -1.23 -2.32
C PHE A 194 8.26 -1.81 -3.59
N ALA A 195 7.88 -1.36 -4.78
CA ALA A 195 8.47 -1.80 -6.04
C ALA A 195 9.97 -1.44 -6.15
N GLU A 196 10.35 -0.22 -5.70
CA GLU A 196 11.76 0.20 -5.62
C GLU A 196 12.56 -0.71 -4.68
N GLY A 197 12.07 -0.91 -3.45
CA GLY A 197 12.72 -1.78 -2.46
C GLY A 197 12.85 -3.23 -2.94
N TYR A 198 11.81 -3.77 -3.59
CA TYR A 198 11.84 -5.09 -4.17
C TYR A 198 12.91 -5.21 -5.27
N LYS A 199 13.01 -4.23 -6.18
CA LYS A 199 14.03 -4.20 -7.22
C LYS A 199 15.44 -4.16 -6.65
N LEU A 200 15.69 -3.35 -5.63
CA LEU A 200 16.98 -3.26 -4.95
C LEU A 200 17.37 -4.60 -4.29
N SER A 201 16.42 -5.29 -3.66
CA SER A 201 16.67 -6.59 -3.03
C SER A 201 17.08 -7.67 -4.04
N LEU A 202 16.63 -7.59 -5.30
CA LEU A 202 17.04 -8.49 -6.38
C LEU A 202 18.48 -8.23 -6.83
N ILE A 203 18.91 -6.97 -6.90
CA ILE A 203 20.28 -6.60 -7.31
C ILE A 203 21.30 -7.15 -6.31
N HIS A 204 21.02 -7.04 -5.00
CA HIS A 204 21.89 -7.59 -3.95
C HIS A 204 21.95 -9.13 -3.90
N ILE A 205 21.04 -9.83 -4.60
CA ILE A 205 21.12 -11.30 -4.75
C ILE A 205 22.09 -11.68 -5.87
N SER A 206 22.24 -10.82 -6.88
CA SER A 206 23.05 -11.09 -8.09
C SER A 206 24.52 -10.70 -7.94
N GLU A 207 24.91 -9.94 -6.92
CA GLU A 207 26.33 -9.66 -6.61
C GLU A 207 26.86 -10.72 -5.60
N PRO A 208 27.68 -11.70 -6.05
CA PRO A 208 28.38 -12.57 -5.09
C PRO A 208 29.34 -11.71 -4.28
N THR A 209 29.27 -11.79 -2.96
CA THR A 209 30.20 -11.19 -2.00
C THR A 209 31.62 -11.42 -2.53
N ARG A 210 32.31 -10.39 -3.04
CA ARG A 210 33.75 -10.45 -3.26
C ARG A 210 34.39 -10.63 -1.89
N LEU A 211 34.74 -11.87 -1.58
CA LEU A 211 35.66 -12.17 -0.50
C LEU A 211 36.96 -11.43 -0.79
N THR A 212 37.19 -10.33 -0.11
CA THR A 212 38.53 -9.75 -0.02
C THR A 212 39.41 -10.74 0.71
N ARG A 213 40.37 -11.29 -0.03
CA ARG A 213 41.55 -11.98 0.51
C ARG A 213 42.46 -10.94 1.15
#